data_d0c7e223822534e94e92d19196d852f6
#
_entry.id   d0c7e223822534e94e92d19196d852f6
#
_cell.length_a   1.000
_cell.length_b   1.000
_cell.length_c   1.000
_cell.angle_alpha   90.00
_cell.angle_beta   90.00
_cell.angle_gamma   90.00
#
_symmetry.space_group_name_H-M   'P 1'
#
loop_
_entity.id
_entity.type
_entity.pdbx_description
1 polymer ?
#
loop_
_entity_poly.entity_id
_entity_poly.type
_entity_poly.pdbx_seq_one_letter_code
_entity_poly.pdbx_strand_id
1 'polypeptide(L)'
;MADIRHRFGTIATPAEVYAAVGTVDGLAGWWTSDTRGDASPGGKLEFYFGGPDRAALMEVVESVPDERVVWRCVQGPDTWVGTTFTFAIAPEDDMNILMFTNDGWREPVPFMHHCSTKWAYFLLGLKAMLEGAPSVAFPNDATIDNWG
;
A
#
# COMPACT_ATOMS: atom_id res chain seq x y z
N MET A 1 -11.65 17.69 -1.95
CA MET A 1 -11.09 16.37 -1.71
C MET A 1 -9.64 16.47 -1.25
N ALA A 2 -9.16 15.50 -0.50
CA ALA A 2 -7.82 15.51 0.03
C ALA A 2 -7.10 14.22 -0.37
N ASP A 3 -5.76 14.28 -0.42
CA ASP A 3 -4.93 13.17 -0.87
C ASP A 3 -3.80 12.92 0.12
N ILE A 4 -3.45 11.63 0.29
CA ILE A 4 -2.21 11.21 0.93
C ILE A 4 -1.20 10.96 -0.19
N ARG A 5 0.02 11.50 -0.05
CA ARG A 5 1.09 11.35 -1.04
C ARG A 5 2.42 11.09 -0.38
N HIS A 6 3.13 10.08 -0.88
CA HIS A 6 4.47 9.74 -0.39
C HIS A 6 5.38 9.35 -1.55
N ARG A 7 6.68 9.48 -1.34
CA ARG A 7 7.68 9.17 -2.34
C ARG A 7 8.90 8.55 -1.65
N PHE A 8 9.41 7.45 -2.21
CA PHE A 8 10.73 6.94 -1.82
C PHE A 8 11.47 6.40 -3.03
N GLY A 9 12.81 6.34 -2.90
CA GLY A 9 13.68 5.74 -3.90
C GLY A 9 14.36 4.50 -3.35
N THR A 10 14.61 3.50 -4.21
CA THR A 10 15.28 2.27 -3.85
C THR A 10 16.25 1.85 -4.95
N ILE A 11 17.29 1.09 -4.55
CA ILE A 11 18.23 0.45 -5.49
C ILE A 11 17.68 -0.86 -6.06
N ALA A 12 16.54 -1.34 -5.56
CA ALA A 12 15.88 -2.53 -6.08
C ALA A 12 15.42 -2.31 -7.53
N THR A 13 15.30 -3.39 -8.29
CA THR A 13 14.88 -3.31 -9.70
C THR A 13 13.37 -2.98 -9.80
N PRO A 14 12.92 -2.45 -10.95
CA PRO A 14 11.47 -2.23 -11.16
C PRO A 14 10.65 -3.50 -10.99
N ALA A 15 11.19 -4.65 -11.41
CA ALA A 15 10.53 -5.94 -11.26
C ALA A 15 10.38 -6.34 -9.79
N GLU A 16 11.40 -6.11 -8.96
CA GLU A 16 11.35 -6.37 -7.53
C GLU A 16 10.34 -5.47 -6.82
N VAL A 17 10.32 -4.18 -7.17
CA VAL A 17 9.35 -3.22 -6.62
C VAL A 17 7.93 -3.63 -7.02
N TYR A 18 7.72 -3.96 -8.29
CA TYR A 18 6.41 -4.39 -8.77
C TYR A 18 5.95 -5.67 -8.06
N ALA A 19 6.83 -6.66 -7.89
CA ALA A 19 6.49 -7.89 -7.19
C ALA A 19 6.01 -7.63 -5.76
N ALA A 20 6.57 -6.61 -5.10
CA ALA A 20 6.20 -6.25 -3.74
C ALA A 20 4.82 -5.56 -3.64
N VAL A 21 4.41 -4.80 -4.65
CA VAL A 21 3.14 -4.05 -4.63
C VAL A 21 2.06 -4.67 -5.52
N GLY A 22 2.43 -5.54 -6.45
CA GLY A 22 1.53 -6.11 -7.45
C GLY A 22 1.20 -7.58 -7.27
N THR A 23 1.64 -8.23 -6.20
CA THR A 23 1.33 -9.63 -5.91
C THR A 23 0.81 -9.80 -4.48
N VAL A 24 0.01 -10.84 -4.25
CA VAL A 24 -0.51 -11.18 -2.91
C VAL A 24 0.66 -11.42 -1.95
N ASP A 25 1.62 -12.26 -2.34
CA ASP A 25 2.77 -12.58 -1.48
C ASP A 25 3.63 -11.36 -1.18
N GLY A 26 3.84 -10.49 -2.19
CA GLY A 26 4.59 -9.26 -2.01
C GLY A 26 3.94 -8.33 -0.99
N LEU A 27 2.64 -8.10 -1.14
CA LEU A 27 1.86 -7.24 -0.23
C LEU A 27 1.81 -7.82 1.19
N ALA A 28 1.72 -9.14 1.33
CA ALA A 28 1.77 -9.79 2.63
C ALA A 28 3.11 -9.58 3.35
N GLY A 29 4.16 -9.29 2.61
CA GLY A 29 5.50 -9.09 3.15
C GLY A 29 5.72 -7.75 3.85
N TRP A 30 4.92 -6.72 3.54
CA TRP A 30 5.20 -5.39 4.10
C TRP A 30 3.98 -4.62 4.63
N TRP A 31 2.77 -4.96 4.23
CA TRP A 31 1.56 -4.26 4.72
C TRP A 31 0.82 -5.06 5.78
N THR A 32 0.16 -6.14 5.39
CA THR A 32 -0.41 -7.08 6.36
C THR A 32 -0.15 -8.51 5.91
N SER A 33 0.30 -9.34 6.84
CA SER A 33 0.60 -10.75 6.57
C SER A 33 -0.64 -11.55 6.13
N ASP A 34 -1.84 -11.08 6.47
CA ASP A 34 -3.10 -11.69 6.05
C ASP A 34 -3.67 -10.96 4.82
N THR A 35 -2.99 -11.14 3.70
CA THR A 35 -3.41 -10.64 2.39
C THR A 35 -3.85 -11.82 1.53
N ARG A 36 -5.02 -11.70 0.93
CA ARG A 36 -5.64 -12.75 0.11
C ARG A 36 -6.22 -12.17 -1.17
N GLY A 37 -6.56 -13.05 -2.12
CA GLY A 37 -7.31 -12.67 -3.30
C GLY A 37 -6.54 -12.77 -4.59
N ASP A 38 -6.91 -11.93 -5.55
CA ASP A 38 -6.40 -11.93 -6.91
C ASP A 38 -5.87 -10.53 -7.26
N ALA A 39 -4.58 -10.43 -7.49
CA ALA A 39 -3.90 -9.17 -7.81
C ALA A 39 -3.94 -8.83 -9.30
N SER A 40 -4.58 -9.64 -10.15
CA SER A 40 -4.73 -9.37 -11.58
C SER A 40 -5.72 -8.23 -11.82
N PRO A 41 -5.63 -7.51 -12.95
CA PRO A 41 -6.63 -6.49 -13.30
C PRO A 41 -8.04 -7.06 -13.28
N GLY A 42 -8.95 -6.37 -12.61
CA GLY A 42 -10.33 -6.83 -12.39
C GLY A 42 -10.50 -7.75 -11.18
N GLY A 43 -9.40 -8.24 -10.60
CA GLY A 43 -9.44 -9.04 -9.38
C GLY A 43 -9.70 -8.21 -8.13
N LYS A 44 -9.88 -8.89 -7.00
CA LYS A 44 -10.09 -8.25 -5.69
C LYS A 44 -9.05 -8.73 -4.70
N LEU A 45 -8.44 -7.78 -4.01
CA LEU A 45 -7.52 -8.03 -2.91
C LEU A 45 -8.24 -7.83 -1.58
N GLU A 46 -7.94 -8.70 -0.63
CA GLU A 46 -8.51 -8.67 0.70
C GLU A 46 -7.37 -8.50 1.71
N PHE A 47 -7.44 -7.44 2.49
CA PHE A 47 -6.45 -7.12 3.51
C PHE A 47 -7.10 -7.19 4.88
N TYR A 48 -6.60 -8.04 5.76
CA TYR A 48 -7.14 -8.26 7.10
C TYR A 48 -6.19 -7.70 8.16
N PHE A 49 -6.73 -6.90 9.06
CA PHE A 49 -5.99 -6.25 10.13
C PHE A 49 -6.48 -6.68 11.51
N GLY A 50 -6.49 -8.00 11.75
CA GLY A 50 -6.84 -8.55 13.05
C GLY A 50 -8.25 -9.10 13.17
N GLY A 51 -8.79 -9.63 12.08
CA GLY A 51 -10.07 -10.33 12.10
C GLY A 51 -10.98 -9.95 10.94
N PRO A 52 -12.11 -10.68 10.77
CA PRO A 52 -13.01 -10.47 9.62
C PRO A 52 -13.68 -9.09 9.62
N ASP A 53 -13.83 -8.46 10.78
CA ASP A 53 -14.45 -7.13 10.91
C ASP A 53 -13.46 -5.99 10.62
N ARG A 54 -12.20 -6.32 10.38
CA ARG A 54 -11.14 -5.35 10.09
C ARG A 54 -10.51 -5.62 8.74
N ALA A 55 -11.35 -5.82 7.75
CA ALA A 55 -10.93 -6.08 6.38
C ALA A 55 -11.04 -4.81 5.53
N ALA A 56 -10.10 -4.67 4.61
CA ALA A 56 -10.21 -3.73 3.51
C ALA A 56 -10.22 -4.53 2.21
N LEU A 57 -11.21 -4.29 1.36
CA LEU A 57 -11.32 -4.96 0.06
C LEU A 57 -11.05 -3.95 -1.04
N MET A 58 -10.11 -4.30 -1.92
CA MET A 58 -9.67 -3.45 -3.03
C MET A 58 -9.95 -4.13 -4.35
N GLU A 59 -10.55 -3.39 -5.28
CA GLU A 59 -10.64 -3.81 -6.66
C GLU A 59 -9.36 -3.38 -7.37
N VAL A 60 -8.71 -4.30 -8.09
CA VAL A 60 -7.54 -3.98 -8.90
C VAL A 60 -8.01 -3.34 -10.20
N VAL A 61 -7.85 -2.04 -10.31
CA VAL A 61 -8.26 -1.26 -11.48
C VAL A 61 -7.24 -1.40 -12.60
N GLU A 62 -5.95 -1.40 -12.24
CA GLU A 62 -4.85 -1.44 -13.20
C GLU A 62 -3.67 -2.15 -12.57
N SER A 63 -2.99 -2.98 -13.34
CA SER A 63 -1.72 -3.59 -12.92
C SER A 63 -0.85 -3.77 -14.16
N VAL A 64 0.16 -2.92 -14.29
CA VAL A 64 1.11 -2.94 -15.41
C VAL A 64 2.47 -3.33 -14.83
N PRO A 65 3.02 -4.50 -15.22
CA PRO A 65 4.30 -4.96 -14.70
C PRO A 65 5.39 -3.91 -14.78
N ASP A 66 6.12 -3.75 -13.67
CA ASP A 66 7.27 -2.86 -13.50
C ASP A 66 6.94 -1.36 -13.56
N GLU A 67 5.68 -0.98 -13.73
CA GLU A 67 5.28 0.42 -13.94
C GLU A 67 4.23 0.92 -12.95
N ARG A 68 3.14 0.13 -12.72
CA ARG A 68 1.98 0.74 -12.06
C ARG A 68 1.01 -0.29 -11.50
N VAL A 69 0.51 -0.01 -10.30
CA VAL A 69 -0.60 -0.74 -9.68
C VAL A 69 -1.60 0.28 -9.15
N VAL A 70 -2.87 0.09 -9.46
CA VAL A 70 -3.96 0.97 -9.00
C VAL A 70 -5.08 0.13 -8.40
N TRP A 71 -5.49 0.47 -7.18
CA TRP A 71 -6.64 -0.14 -6.52
C TRP A 71 -7.71 0.90 -6.22
N ARG A 72 -8.95 0.46 -6.15
CA ARG A 72 -10.05 1.23 -5.60
C ARG A 72 -10.61 0.50 -4.38
N CYS A 73 -10.77 1.19 -3.27
CA CYS A 73 -11.37 0.62 -2.07
C CYS A 73 -12.87 0.48 -2.26
N VAL A 74 -13.37 -0.75 -2.13
CA VAL A 74 -14.81 -1.07 -2.29
C VAL A 74 -15.45 -1.43 -0.96
N GLN A 75 -14.66 -1.85 0.04
CA GLN A 75 -15.14 -2.13 1.40
C GLN A 75 -14.01 -1.87 2.39
N GLY A 76 -14.32 -1.32 3.54
CA GLY A 76 -13.34 -1.00 4.58
C GLY A 76 -13.84 0.15 5.45
N PRO A 77 -12.93 0.92 6.07
CA PRO A 77 -13.33 2.12 6.79
C PRO A 77 -14.15 3.04 5.87
N ASP A 78 -15.20 3.66 6.40
CA ASP A 78 -16.10 4.52 5.61
C ASP A 78 -15.35 5.60 4.84
N THR A 79 -14.28 6.14 5.43
CA THR A 79 -13.46 7.18 4.81
C THR A 79 -12.60 6.66 3.67
N TRP A 80 -12.37 5.34 3.60
CA TRP A 80 -11.57 4.72 2.53
C TRP A 80 -12.41 4.34 1.31
N VAL A 81 -13.68 4.00 1.53
CA VAL A 81 -14.54 3.51 0.44
C VAL A 81 -14.65 4.56 -0.66
N GLY A 82 -14.34 4.15 -1.88
CA GLY A 82 -14.32 5.02 -3.06
C GLY A 82 -13.00 5.73 -3.30
N THR A 83 -12.04 5.67 -2.35
CA THR A 83 -10.70 6.22 -2.58
C THR A 83 -9.88 5.31 -3.47
N THR A 84 -8.88 5.88 -4.15
CA THR A 84 -7.98 5.18 -5.05
C THR A 84 -6.58 5.15 -4.47
N PHE A 85 -5.92 4.00 -4.59
CA PHE A 85 -4.53 3.79 -4.16
C PHE A 85 -3.69 3.54 -5.41
N THR A 86 -2.66 4.35 -5.62
CA THR A 86 -1.78 4.24 -6.78
C THR A 86 -0.34 4.06 -6.36
N PHE A 87 0.32 3.05 -6.96
CA PHE A 87 1.75 2.80 -6.83
C PHE A 87 2.34 2.97 -8.23
N ALA A 88 3.13 4.00 -8.45
CA ALA A 88 3.78 4.26 -9.73
C ALA A 88 5.30 4.15 -9.57
N ILE A 89 5.93 3.40 -10.48
CA ILE A 89 7.36 3.09 -10.44
C ILE A 89 8.01 3.73 -11.66
N ALA A 90 9.08 4.50 -11.45
CA ALA A 90 9.85 5.09 -12.55
C ALA A 90 11.32 5.26 -12.13
N PRO A 91 12.26 5.04 -13.07
CA PRO A 91 13.65 5.31 -12.79
C PRO A 91 13.92 6.81 -12.72
N GLU A 92 14.78 7.22 -11.80
CA GLU A 92 15.26 8.58 -11.71
C GLU A 92 16.66 8.55 -11.10
N ASP A 93 17.63 9.09 -11.82
CA ASP A 93 19.05 8.97 -11.49
C ASP A 93 19.46 7.49 -11.33
N ASP A 94 20.07 7.12 -10.22
CA ASP A 94 20.52 5.75 -9.95
C ASP A 94 19.52 4.92 -9.16
N MET A 95 18.28 5.39 -9.03
CA MET A 95 17.25 4.75 -8.22
C MET A 95 15.98 4.47 -9.02
N ASN A 96 15.18 3.58 -8.50
CA ASN A 96 13.79 3.44 -8.90
C ASN A 96 12.90 4.12 -7.86
N ILE A 97 12.08 5.04 -8.31
CA ILE A 97 11.23 5.84 -7.44
C ILE A 97 9.84 5.22 -7.40
N LEU A 98 9.32 5.02 -6.19
CA LEU A 98 7.93 4.69 -5.98
C LEU A 98 7.18 5.95 -5.54
N MET A 99 6.17 6.32 -6.31
CA MET A 99 5.21 7.37 -5.95
C MET A 99 3.94 6.70 -5.48
N PHE A 100 3.55 6.97 -4.24
CA PHE A 100 2.32 6.46 -3.65
C PHE A 100 1.31 7.59 -3.51
N THR A 101 0.07 7.32 -3.91
CA THR A 101 -1.04 8.24 -3.72
C THR A 101 -2.26 7.48 -3.23
N ASN A 102 -2.91 7.99 -2.20
CA ASN A 102 -4.25 7.57 -1.81
C ASN A 102 -5.15 8.80 -1.92
N ASP A 103 -5.86 8.91 -3.02
CA ASP A 103 -6.66 10.08 -3.35
C ASP A 103 -8.16 9.83 -3.22
N GLY A 104 -8.92 10.93 -3.19
CA GLY A 104 -10.36 10.87 -3.16
C GLY A 104 -10.96 10.89 -1.76
N TRP A 105 -10.19 11.22 -0.74
CA TRP A 105 -10.74 11.50 0.59
C TRP A 105 -11.67 12.70 0.52
N ARG A 106 -12.88 12.55 1.09
CA ARG A 106 -13.89 13.62 1.04
C ARG A 106 -13.42 14.87 1.77
N GLU A 107 -12.71 14.70 2.90
CA GLU A 107 -12.16 15.79 3.70
C GLU A 107 -10.97 15.31 4.52
N PRO A 108 -10.07 16.22 4.93
CA PRO A 108 -8.85 15.88 5.67
C PRO A 108 -9.13 15.69 7.16
N VAL A 109 -9.86 14.65 7.52
CA VAL A 109 -10.17 14.30 8.92
C VAL A 109 -8.93 13.75 9.64
N PRO A 110 -8.91 13.76 11.00
CA PRO A 110 -7.75 13.25 11.76
C PRO A 110 -7.35 11.81 11.41
N PHE A 111 -8.31 10.96 11.04
CA PHE A 111 -8.00 9.60 10.60
C PHE A 111 -7.15 9.58 9.32
N MET A 112 -7.29 10.57 8.45
CA MET A 112 -6.39 10.71 7.29
C MET A 112 -4.95 10.99 7.73
N HIS A 113 -4.76 11.77 8.78
CA HIS A 113 -3.44 12.06 9.33
C HIS A 113 -2.81 10.80 9.91
N HIS A 114 -3.58 10.00 10.66
CA HIS A 114 -3.15 8.71 11.17
C HIS A 114 -2.74 7.79 10.02
N CYS A 115 -3.59 7.64 9.01
CA CYS A 115 -3.31 6.79 7.85
C CYS A 115 -2.08 7.25 7.09
N SER A 116 -1.88 8.57 6.94
CA SER A 116 -0.70 9.10 6.26
C SER A 116 0.59 8.71 6.99
N THR A 117 0.61 8.83 8.31
CA THR A 117 1.77 8.43 9.13
C THR A 117 2.03 6.93 9.02
N LYS A 118 0.99 6.10 9.09
CA LYS A 118 1.13 4.65 8.93
C LYS A 118 1.60 4.29 7.51
N TRP A 119 1.11 4.97 6.50
CA TRP A 119 1.58 4.73 5.13
C TRP A 119 3.07 5.05 4.98
N ALA A 120 3.53 6.17 5.54
CA ALA A 120 4.95 6.49 5.54
C ALA A 120 5.77 5.38 6.23
N TYR A 121 5.29 4.90 7.38
CA TYR A 121 5.92 3.79 8.10
C TYR A 121 6.00 2.53 7.25
N PHE A 122 4.88 2.08 6.68
CA PHE A 122 4.84 0.87 5.87
C PHE A 122 5.65 1.00 4.57
N LEU A 123 5.64 2.17 3.94
CA LEU A 123 6.41 2.39 2.71
C LEU A 123 7.91 2.40 2.98
N LEU A 124 8.36 2.95 4.12
CA LEU A 124 9.76 2.87 4.53
C LEU A 124 10.14 1.43 4.91
N GLY A 125 9.20 0.69 5.49
CA GLY A 125 9.37 -0.74 5.74
C GLY A 125 9.51 -1.54 4.45
N LEU A 126 8.72 -1.21 3.43
CA LEU A 126 8.83 -1.79 2.09
C LEU A 126 10.21 -1.52 1.49
N LYS A 127 10.67 -0.26 1.54
CA LYS A 127 12.01 0.09 1.06
C LYS A 127 13.08 -0.74 1.77
N ALA A 128 13.02 -0.82 3.08
CA ALA A 128 13.99 -1.59 3.87
C ALA A 128 13.98 -3.07 3.48
N MET A 129 12.80 -3.67 3.31
CA MET A 129 12.64 -5.06 2.88
C MET A 129 13.24 -5.28 1.49
N LEU A 130 12.98 -4.39 0.54
CA LEU A 130 13.54 -4.45 -0.80
C LEU A 130 15.07 -4.39 -0.80
N GLU A 131 15.66 -3.76 0.21
CA GLU A 131 17.10 -3.59 0.37
C GLU A 131 17.71 -4.59 1.36
N GLY A 132 16.97 -5.66 1.72
CA GLY A 132 17.47 -6.80 2.48
C GLY A 132 17.15 -6.83 3.96
N ALA A 133 16.44 -5.84 4.50
CA ALA A 133 16.05 -5.83 5.91
C ALA A 133 14.78 -6.67 6.15
N PRO A 134 14.54 -7.17 7.39
CA PRO A 134 13.30 -7.83 7.74
C PRO A 134 12.11 -6.88 7.63
N SER A 135 10.97 -7.41 7.18
CA SER A 135 9.72 -6.66 7.14
C SER A 135 9.03 -6.63 8.51
N VAL A 136 8.27 -5.55 8.75
CA VAL A 136 7.44 -5.38 9.95
C VAL A 136 5.97 -5.18 9.56
N ALA A 137 5.48 -6.02 8.66
CA ALA A 137 4.07 -6.02 8.28
C ALA A 137 3.16 -6.27 9.50
N PHE A 138 1.92 -5.73 9.46
CA PHE A 138 0.93 -6.05 10.48
C PHE A 138 0.83 -7.59 10.64
N PRO A 139 0.80 -8.16 11.84
CA PRO A 139 0.56 -7.53 13.15
C PRO A 139 1.84 -7.09 13.90
N ASN A 140 3.00 -7.12 13.28
CA ASN A 140 4.28 -6.80 13.93
C ASN A 140 4.72 -5.33 13.72
N ASP A 141 3.86 -4.51 13.17
CA ASP A 141 4.12 -3.10 12.93
C ASP A 141 4.09 -2.29 14.24
N ALA A 142 4.78 -1.16 14.23
CA ALA A 142 4.80 -0.27 15.37
C ALA A 142 3.45 0.44 15.54
N THR A 143 2.99 0.54 16.77
CA THR A 143 1.87 1.41 17.14
C THR A 143 2.36 2.86 17.10
N ILE A 144 1.63 3.73 16.43
CA ILE A 144 2.00 5.16 16.30
C ILE A 144 1.13 6.08 17.16
N ASP A 145 -0.09 5.67 17.46
CA ASP A 145 -1.03 6.44 18.29
C ASP A 145 -2.11 5.50 18.89
N ASN A 146 -3.19 6.09 19.42
CA ASN A 146 -4.29 5.33 20.04
C ASN A 146 -5.19 4.60 19.03
N TRP A 147 -4.94 4.74 17.74
CA TRP A 147 -5.66 3.99 16.70
C TRP A 147 -4.78 2.88 16.09
N GLY A 148 -3.61 2.65 16.63
CA GLY A 148 -2.67 1.68 16.11
C GLY A 148 -1.56 2.29 15.30
#